data_660dea4f235f93b8e6eaebace7fa1798
#
_entry.id   660dea4f235f93b8e6eaebace7fa1798
#
_cell.length_a   1.000
_cell.length_b   1.000
_cell.length_c   1.000
_cell.angle_alpha   90.00
_cell.angle_beta   90.00
_cell.angle_gamma   90.00
#
_symmetry.space_group_name_H-M   'P 1'
#
loop_
_entity.id
_entity.type
_entity.pdbx_description
1 polymer ?
#
loop_
_entity_poly.entity_id
_entity_poly.type
_entity_poly.pdbx_seq_one_letter_code
_entity_poly.pdbx_strand_id
1 'polypeptide(L)'
;DKTLCTTDMQDYTFIPSLGYTPGEFWSIANSFGFENRMDGLRAYMYTMIEECRKKGIRLDRDYLVSCGHAIELFPGVQDWFSRINAFGETLGVEIEHYVLSSGLREIIEGSGISHEFKEIYACEFFYNEEGLASWPKLDVNFTNKTQFVYRINKGVLDVSDDRTLNASMPDDSKRIPFTNMIYIGDGLSDVPCMKMMRSYGGEAIAVYQEENRQGVEDLLLSLIHISEPTRRRGSRM
;
A
#
# COMPACT_ATOMS: atom_id res chain seq x y z
N ASP A 1 6.23 1.42 -1.54
CA ASP A 1 6.96 2.30 -2.47
C ASP A 1 7.14 3.65 -1.78
N LYS A 2 8.30 4.28 -1.90
CA LYS A 2 8.62 5.66 -1.44
C LYS A 2 8.31 6.00 0.03
N THR A 3 7.64 5.13 0.76
CA THR A 3 7.46 5.20 2.22
C THR A 3 8.59 4.47 2.95
N LEU A 4 8.92 3.25 2.54
CA LEU A 4 9.96 2.41 3.13
C LEU A 4 11.18 2.24 2.22
N CYS A 5 11.00 2.33 0.90
CA CYS A 5 12.06 2.20 -0.11
C CYS A 5 12.15 3.46 -0.99
N THR A 6 13.30 3.63 -1.65
CA THR A 6 13.68 4.90 -2.28
C THR A 6 12.95 5.22 -3.58
N THR A 7 12.43 4.20 -4.30
CA THR A 7 11.65 4.37 -5.54
C THR A 7 10.51 3.35 -5.63
N ASP A 8 9.81 3.27 -6.75
CA ASP A 8 8.81 2.24 -6.99
C ASP A 8 9.51 0.87 -7.09
N MET A 9 8.95 -0.15 -6.45
CA MET A 9 9.63 -1.45 -6.30
C MET A 9 9.92 -2.15 -7.63
N GLN A 10 9.15 -1.86 -8.66
CA GLN A 10 9.36 -2.41 -10.01
C GLN A 10 10.60 -1.81 -10.69
N ASP A 11 11.03 -0.61 -10.27
CA ASP A 11 12.12 0.13 -10.90
C ASP A 11 13.50 -0.50 -10.62
N TYR A 12 13.65 -1.25 -9.51
CA TYR A 12 14.95 -1.83 -9.13
C TYR A 12 15.39 -2.97 -10.03
N THR A 13 14.52 -3.89 -10.35
CA THR A 13 14.88 -5.11 -11.08
C THR A 13 13.93 -5.44 -12.22
N PHE A 14 12.63 -5.43 -11.96
CA PHE A 14 11.64 -5.89 -12.94
C PHE A 14 11.70 -5.08 -14.24
N ILE A 15 11.56 -3.77 -14.18
CA ILE A 15 11.57 -2.90 -15.37
C ILE A 15 12.90 -2.96 -16.11
N PRO A 16 14.08 -2.86 -15.44
CA PRO A 16 15.36 -3.05 -16.10
C PRO A 16 15.54 -4.41 -16.77
N SER A 17 15.00 -5.49 -16.21
CA SER A 17 15.07 -6.82 -16.81
C SER A 17 14.32 -6.93 -18.14
N LEU A 18 13.31 -6.10 -18.34
CA LEU A 18 12.61 -5.94 -19.60
C LEU A 18 13.40 -5.11 -20.62
N GLY A 19 14.51 -4.48 -20.20
CA GLY A 19 15.31 -3.58 -21.03
C GLY A 19 14.67 -2.21 -21.21
N TYR A 20 13.79 -1.80 -20.29
CA TYR A 20 13.18 -0.48 -20.27
C TYR A 20 13.76 0.38 -19.15
N THR A 21 13.70 1.69 -19.35
CA THR A 21 13.77 2.64 -18.26
C THR A 21 12.40 2.71 -17.54
N PRO A 22 12.33 3.12 -16.27
CA PRO A 22 11.06 3.34 -15.59
C PRO A 22 10.11 4.24 -16.39
N GLY A 23 10.60 5.35 -16.93
CA GLY A 23 9.79 6.27 -17.72
C GLY A 23 9.16 5.64 -18.97
N GLU A 24 9.89 4.78 -19.68
CA GLU A 24 9.38 4.06 -20.85
C GLU A 24 8.29 3.06 -20.45
N PHE A 25 8.54 2.24 -19.43
CA PHE A 25 7.56 1.24 -18.99
C PHE A 25 6.26 1.91 -18.49
N TRP A 26 6.37 2.89 -17.63
CA TRP A 26 5.19 3.60 -17.12
C TRP A 26 4.44 4.37 -18.21
N SER A 27 5.14 4.89 -19.23
CA SER A 27 4.50 5.49 -20.41
C SER A 27 3.67 4.47 -21.18
N ILE A 28 4.22 3.26 -21.39
CA ILE A 28 3.48 2.16 -22.07
C ILE A 28 2.24 1.79 -21.27
N ALA A 29 2.37 1.54 -19.98
CA ALA A 29 1.27 1.14 -19.12
C ALA A 29 0.17 2.21 -19.02
N ASN A 30 0.56 3.47 -18.86
CA ASN A 30 -0.39 4.58 -18.75
C ASN A 30 -1.11 4.86 -20.08
N SER A 31 -0.40 4.80 -21.22
CA SER A 31 -1.01 4.93 -22.55
C SER A 31 -2.01 3.82 -22.79
N PHE A 32 -1.65 2.57 -22.49
CA PHE A 32 -2.56 1.44 -22.61
C PHE A 32 -3.81 1.62 -21.73
N GLY A 33 -3.63 2.06 -20.49
CA GLY A 33 -4.74 2.34 -19.58
C GLY A 33 -5.67 3.43 -20.12
N PHE A 34 -5.10 4.53 -20.61
CA PHE A 34 -5.87 5.64 -21.18
C PHE A 34 -6.67 5.23 -22.42
N GLU A 35 -6.02 4.58 -23.39
CA GLU A 35 -6.64 4.15 -24.66
C GLU A 35 -7.79 3.16 -24.43
N ASN A 36 -7.64 2.28 -23.45
CA ASN A 36 -8.62 1.24 -23.13
C ASN A 36 -9.59 1.62 -21.99
N ARG A 37 -9.49 2.84 -21.46
CA ARG A 37 -10.28 3.31 -20.30
C ARG A 37 -10.20 2.32 -19.13
N MET A 38 -9.01 1.77 -18.90
CA MET A 38 -8.72 0.78 -17.88
C MET A 38 -8.15 1.46 -16.63
N ASP A 39 -8.47 0.90 -15.46
CA ASP A 39 -7.84 1.30 -14.20
C ASP A 39 -6.31 1.18 -14.30
N GLY A 40 -5.58 2.20 -13.83
CA GLY A 40 -4.13 2.29 -14.01
C GLY A 40 -3.36 1.12 -13.39
N LEU A 41 -3.82 0.57 -12.26
CA LEU A 41 -3.16 -0.58 -11.64
C LEU A 41 -3.35 -1.84 -12.47
N ARG A 42 -4.56 -2.05 -12.97
CA ARG A 42 -4.84 -3.18 -13.86
C ARG A 42 -4.11 -3.04 -15.19
N ALA A 43 -3.96 -1.80 -15.68
CA ALA A 43 -3.21 -1.53 -16.89
C ALA A 43 -1.72 -1.87 -16.73
N TYR A 44 -1.08 -1.48 -15.63
CA TYR A 44 0.32 -1.84 -15.43
C TYR A 44 0.52 -3.34 -15.19
N MET A 45 -0.36 -3.99 -14.43
CA MET A 45 -0.29 -5.44 -14.23
C MET A 45 -0.47 -6.19 -15.56
N TYR A 46 -1.42 -5.76 -16.40
CA TYR A 46 -1.57 -6.29 -17.75
C TYR A 46 -0.31 -6.06 -18.60
N THR A 47 0.26 -4.86 -18.55
CA THR A 47 1.48 -4.52 -19.29
C THR A 47 2.66 -5.38 -18.84
N MET A 48 2.79 -5.70 -17.54
CA MET A 48 3.82 -6.63 -17.05
C MET A 48 3.70 -7.99 -17.71
N ILE A 49 2.49 -8.55 -17.77
CA ILE A 49 2.25 -9.86 -18.43
C ILE A 49 2.62 -9.79 -19.90
N GLU A 50 2.12 -8.78 -20.62
CA GLU A 50 2.32 -8.65 -22.06
C GLU A 50 3.78 -8.42 -22.44
N GLU A 51 4.49 -7.55 -21.70
CA GLU A 51 5.91 -7.28 -21.99
C GLU A 51 6.80 -8.48 -21.66
N CYS A 52 6.53 -9.21 -20.59
CA CYS A 52 7.21 -10.45 -20.30
C CYS A 52 6.97 -11.50 -21.41
N ARG A 53 5.72 -11.63 -21.87
CA ARG A 53 5.36 -12.55 -22.97
C ARG A 53 6.10 -12.21 -24.26
N LYS A 54 6.13 -10.92 -24.64
CA LYS A 54 6.84 -10.46 -25.86
C LYS A 54 8.34 -10.75 -25.81
N LYS A 55 8.93 -10.69 -24.61
CA LYS A 55 10.38 -10.88 -24.40
C LYS A 55 10.77 -12.32 -24.03
N GLY A 56 9.79 -13.24 -23.94
CA GLY A 56 10.04 -14.63 -23.56
C GLY A 56 10.49 -14.78 -22.09
N ILE A 57 10.18 -13.80 -21.24
CA ILE A 57 10.48 -13.85 -19.81
C ILE A 57 9.32 -14.56 -19.11
N ARG A 58 9.67 -15.54 -18.28
CA ARG A 58 8.69 -16.26 -17.48
C ARG A 58 8.27 -15.40 -16.28
N LEU A 59 7.05 -14.85 -16.32
CA LEU A 59 6.49 -14.07 -15.20
C LEU A 59 5.81 -15.05 -14.22
N ASP A 60 6.58 -15.63 -13.35
CA ASP A 60 6.11 -16.49 -12.26
C ASP A 60 6.35 -15.83 -10.90
N ARG A 61 5.84 -16.47 -9.84
CA ARG A 61 5.95 -15.94 -8.49
C ARG A 61 7.40 -15.84 -8.01
N ASP A 62 8.20 -16.86 -8.27
CA ASP A 62 9.58 -16.92 -7.81
C ASP A 62 10.44 -15.81 -8.44
N TYR A 63 10.20 -15.54 -9.72
CA TYR A 63 10.84 -14.42 -10.39
C TYR A 63 10.47 -13.08 -9.76
N LEU A 64 9.20 -12.82 -9.49
CA LEU A 64 8.76 -11.58 -8.84
C LEU A 64 9.29 -11.46 -7.41
N VAL A 65 9.30 -12.54 -6.63
CA VAL A 65 9.93 -12.57 -5.31
C VAL A 65 11.43 -12.23 -5.41
N SER A 66 12.13 -12.80 -6.39
CA SER A 66 13.56 -12.51 -6.60
C SER A 66 13.82 -11.03 -6.89
N CYS A 67 12.90 -10.33 -7.55
CA CYS A 67 12.99 -8.89 -7.79
C CYS A 67 13.01 -8.08 -6.49
N GLY A 68 12.41 -8.60 -5.41
CA GLY A 68 12.37 -7.96 -4.11
C GLY A 68 13.72 -7.89 -3.40
N HIS A 69 14.67 -8.76 -3.75
CA HIS A 69 16.00 -8.78 -3.12
C HIS A 69 16.83 -7.52 -3.38
N ALA A 70 16.52 -6.78 -4.44
CA ALA A 70 17.25 -5.57 -4.84
C ALA A 70 16.61 -4.27 -4.31
N ILE A 71 15.56 -4.37 -3.51
CA ILE A 71 14.90 -3.18 -2.95
C ILE A 71 15.86 -2.44 -2.00
N GLU A 72 16.06 -1.16 -2.28
CA GLU A 72 16.84 -0.27 -1.41
C GLU A 72 15.93 0.45 -0.42
N LEU A 73 16.08 0.11 0.85
CA LEU A 73 15.33 0.73 1.94
C LEU A 73 15.92 2.09 2.31
N PHE A 74 15.08 3.00 2.77
CA PHE A 74 15.59 4.23 3.37
C PHE A 74 16.46 3.95 4.59
N PRO A 75 17.46 4.80 4.89
CA PRO A 75 18.27 4.67 6.08
C PRO A 75 17.43 4.58 7.35
N GLY A 76 17.72 3.58 8.18
CA GLY A 76 17.03 3.34 9.46
C GLY A 76 15.73 2.51 9.36
N VAL A 77 15.20 2.22 8.17
CA VAL A 77 14.01 1.38 8.02
C VAL A 77 14.27 -0.05 8.51
N GLN A 78 15.43 -0.60 8.20
CA GLN A 78 15.77 -1.98 8.59
C GLN A 78 15.73 -2.18 10.12
N ASP A 79 16.18 -1.19 10.89
CA ASP A 79 16.23 -1.26 12.35
C ASP A 79 14.96 -0.67 13.01
N TRP A 80 14.09 -0.04 12.22
CA TRP A 80 12.92 0.66 12.74
C TRP A 80 11.95 -0.28 13.44
N PHE A 81 11.69 -1.44 12.86
CA PHE A 81 10.74 -2.42 13.39
C PHE A 81 11.17 -2.94 14.76
N SER A 82 12.41 -3.39 14.90
CA SER A 82 12.94 -3.86 16.20
C SER A 82 12.92 -2.76 17.25
N ARG A 83 13.26 -1.52 16.88
CA ARG A 83 13.27 -0.38 17.81
C ARG A 83 11.88 -0.01 18.29
N ILE A 84 10.90 0.07 17.38
CA ILE A 84 9.53 0.42 17.77
C ILE A 84 8.84 -0.69 18.56
N ASN A 85 9.11 -1.96 18.23
CA ASN A 85 8.61 -3.11 18.98
C ASN A 85 9.17 -3.11 20.41
N ALA A 86 10.49 -2.94 20.57
CA ALA A 86 11.11 -2.85 21.89
C ALA A 86 10.58 -1.66 22.70
N PHE A 87 10.30 -0.51 22.04
CA PHE A 87 9.67 0.62 22.72
C PHE A 87 8.24 0.28 23.17
N GLY A 88 7.44 -0.39 22.32
CA GLY A 88 6.10 -0.86 22.66
C GLY A 88 6.10 -1.77 23.91
N GLU A 89 7.05 -2.73 23.98
CA GLU A 89 7.21 -3.61 25.13
C GLU A 89 7.42 -2.83 26.43
N THR A 90 8.18 -1.72 26.41
CA THR A 90 8.36 -0.88 27.60
C THR A 90 7.07 -0.22 28.09
N LEU A 91 6.09 -0.09 27.21
CA LEU A 91 4.76 0.46 27.49
C LEU A 91 3.71 -0.63 27.74
N GLY A 92 4.09 -1.90 27.69
CA GLY A 92 3.18 -3.04 27.83
C GLY A 92 2.20 -3.20 26.67
N VAL A 93 2.57 -2.75 25.46
CA VAL A 93 1.78 -2.90 24.24
C VAL A 93 2.52 -3.73 23.19
N GLU A 94 1.78 -4.56 22.46
CA GLU A 94 2.26 -5.27 21.29
C GLU A 94 2.01 -4.41 20.04
N ILE A 95 3.04 -4.28 19.19
CA ILE A 95 2.94 -3.55 17.94
C ILE A 95 2.86 -4.53 16.77
N GLU A 96 1.88 -4.35 15.91
CA GLU A 96 1.71 -5.10 14.67
C GLU A 96 1.92 -4.19 13.48
N HIS A 97 2.61 -4.71 12.47
CA HIS A 97 2.92 -3.98 11.25
C HIS A 97 2.14 -4.55 10.07
N TYR A 98 1.59 -3.65 9.24
CA TYR A 98 0.80 -3.96 8.05
C TYR A 98 1.27 -3.13 6.87
N VAL A 99 1.26 -3.71 5.68
CA VAL A 99 1.53 -2.98 4.44
C VAL A 99 0.26 -2.80 3.64
N LEU A 100 0.02 -1.59 3.16
CA LEU A 100 -1.02 -1.23 2.20
C LEU A 100 -0.34 -0.56 1.00
N SER A 101 -0.08 -1.31 -0.08
CA SER A 101 0.73 -0.85 -1.21
C SER A 101 0.03 -1.04 -2.55
N SER A 102 0.24 -0.10 -3.45
CA SER A 102 -0.13 -0.28 -4.87
C SER A 102 0.93 -1.04 -5.67
N GLY A 103 2.06 -1.38 -5.05
CA GLY A 103 3.07 -2.29 -5.60
C GLY A 103 2.65 -3.75 -5.53
N LEU A 104 3.56 -4.66 -5.85
CA LEU A 104 3.30 -6.10 -5.90
C LEU A 104 3.68 -6.82 -4.62
N ARG A 105 2.76 -7.63 -4.13
CA ARG A 105 2.94 -8.48 -2.94
C ARG A 105 4.19 -9.36 -3.06
N GLU A 106 4.36 -10.01 -4.19
CA GLU A 106 5.46 -10.91 -4.45
C GLU A 106 6.82 -10.21 -4.32
N ILE A 107 6.92 -8.99 -4.83
CA ILE A 107 8.15 -8.19 -4.72
C ILE A 107 8.39 -7.78 -3.25
N ILE A 108 7.33 -7.40 -2.53
CA ILE A 108 7.43 -7.07 -1.09
C ILE A 108 7.88 -8.30 -0.30
N GLU A 109 7.35 -9.49 -0.59
CA GLU A 109 7.73 -10.75 0.07
C GLU A 109 9.20 -11.10 -0.15
N GLY A 110 9.79 -10.69 -1.27
CA GLY A 110 11.22 -10.82 -1.53
C GLY A 110 12.10 -9.79 -0.80
N SER A 111 11.53 -8.77 -0.18
CA SER A 111 12.30 -7.77 0.55
C SER A 111 12.83 -8.30 1.88
N GLY A 112 13.96 -7.75 2.34
CA GLY A 112 14.58 -8.16 3.60
C GLY A 112 13.74 -7.87 4.86
N ILE A 113 12.64 -7.13 4.74
CA ILE A 113 11.76 -6.73 5.85
C ILE A 113 10.38 -7.39 5.79
N SER A 114 10.12 -8.29 4.85
CA SER A 114 8.79 -8.90 4.67
C SER A 114 8.28 -9.65 5.90
N HIS A 115 9.20 -10.23 6.67
CA HIS A 115 8.92 -10.99 7.90
C HIS A 115 8.43 -10.11 9.07
N GLU A 116 8.59 -8.79 8.97
CA GLU A 116 8.13 -7.84 10.00
C GLU A 116 6.61 -7.57 9.89
N PHE A 117 5.99 -7.92 8.77
CA PHE A 117 4.58 -7.60 8.54
C PHE A 117 3.67 -8.78 8.89
N LYS A 118 2.65 -8.48 9.69
CA LYS A 118 1.59 -9.44 10.01
C LYS A 118 0.73 -9.76 8.80
N GLU A 119 0.47 -8.76 7.94
CA GLU A 119 -0.22 -8.93 6.67
C GLU A 119 0.24 -7.88 5.66
N ILE A 120 0.29 -8.29 4.40
CA ILE A 120 0.66 -7.46 3.26
C ILE A 120 -0.54 -7.37 2.32
N TYR A 121 -1.17 -6.21 2.27
CA TYR A 121 -2.19 -5.87 1.29
C TYR A 121 -1.55 -5.10 0.15
N ALA A 122 -1.34 -5.77 -0.96
CA ALA A 122 -0.71 -5.20 -2.16
C ALA A 122 -1.35 -5.81 -3.41
N CYS A 123 -1.07 -5.25 -4.57
CA CYS A 123 -1.45 -5.89 -5.82
C CYS A 123 -0.82 -7.29 -5.87
N GLU A 124 -1.56 -8.27 -6.36
CA GLU A 124 -1.13 -9.67 -6.39
C GLU A 124 -1.65 -10.34 -7.67
N PHE A 125 -0.83 -11.23 -8.26
CA PHE A 125 -1.25 -12.01 -9.41
C PHE A 125 -1.92 -13.32 -9.00
N PHE A 126 -2.91 -13.74 -9.79
CA PHE A 126 -3.33 -15.13 -9.88
C PHE A 126 -2.44 -15.86 -10.88
N TYR A 127 -1.96 -17.02 -10.49
CA TYR A 127 -1.10 -17.86 -11.31
C TYR A 127 -1.89 -19.03 -11.89
N ASN A 128 -1.70 -19.30 -13.19
CA ASN A 128 -2.34 -20.42 -13.87
C ASN A 128 -1.68 -21.76 -13.51
N GLU A 129 -2.15 -22.86 -14.12
CA GLU A 129 -1.64 -24.22 -13.87
C GLU A 129 -0.14 -24.37 -14.22
N GLU A 130 0.38 -23.52 -15.11
CA GLU A 130 1.80 -23.50 -15.48
C GLU A 130 2.65 -22.64 -14.51
N GLY A 131 2.01 -22.04 -13.50
CA GLY A 131 2.63 -21.13 -12.54
C GLY A 131 2.94 -19.75 -13.10
N LEU A 132 2.30 -19.37 -14.22
CA LEU A 132 2.49 -18.05 -14.83
C LEU A 132 1.42 -17.06 -14.36
N ALA A 133 1.84 -15.81 -14.13
CA ALA A 133 0.92 -14.72 -13.84
C ALA A 133 -0.08 -14.55 -14.99
N SER A 134 -1.36 -14.61 -14.69
CA SER A 134 -2.42 -14.63 -15.70
C SER A 134 -3.53 -13.62 -15.47
N TRP A 135 -3.77 -13.23 -14.21
CA TRP A 135 -4.85 -12.32 -13.84
C TRP A 135 -4.51 -11.55 -12.57
N PRO A 136 -4.98 -10.31 -12.40
CA PRO A 136 -4.91 -9.64 -11.11
C PRO A 136 -5.79 -10.37 -10.07
N LYS A 137 -5.18 -10.96 -9.04
CA LYS A 137 -5.89 -11.57 -7.92
C LYS A 137 -6.40 -10.52 -6.94
N LEU A 138 -5.57 -9.50 -6.70
CA LEU A 138 -5.89 -8.36 -5.85
C LEU A 138 -5.31 -7.09 -6.48
N ASP A 139 -6.07 -6.00 -6.45
CA ASP A 139 -5.59 -4.66 -6.75
C ASP A 139 -5.81 -3.74 -5.54
N VAL A 140 -4.80 -2.96 -5.20
CA VAL A 140 -4.82 -2.04 -4.05
C VAL A 140 -4.56 -0.63 -4.54
N ASN A 141 -5.63 0.11 -4.81
CA ASN A 141 -5.58 1.48 -5.28
C ASN A 141 -5.94 2.50 -4.17
N PHE A 142 -5.76 3.78 -4.47
CA PHE A 142 -5.98 4.85 -3.50
C PHE A 142 -7.41 4.90 -2.93
N THR A 143 -8.42 4.42 -3.64
CA THR A 143 -9.80 4.42 -3.17
C THR A 143 -10.12 3.21 -2.31
N ASN A 144 -9.54 2.04 -2.64
CA ASN A 144 -9.83 0.81 -1.90
C ASN A 144 -8.87 0.53 -0.74
N LYS A 145 -7.75 1.28 -0.58
CA LYS A 145 -6.86 1.16 0.58
C LYS A 145 -7.61 1.22 1.92
N THR A 146 -8.66 2.03 2.01
CA THR A 146 -9.44 2.20 3.24
C THR A 146 -10.13 0.90 3.69
N GLN A 147 -10.54 0.02 2.78
CA GLN A 147 -11.14 -1.27 3.18
C GLN A 147 -10.16 -2.12 4.00
N PHE A 148 -8.86 -2.08 3.68
CA PHE A 148 -7.87 -2.88 4.39
C PHE A 148 -7.62 -2.35 5.81
N VAL A 149 -7.73 -1.03 6.01
CA VAL A 149 -7.71 -0.44 7.36
C VAL A 149 -8.91 -0.94 8.18
N TYR A 150 -10.11 -1.04 7.57
CA TYR A 150 -11.27 -1.65 8.23
C TYR A 150 -11.08 -3.15 8.50
N ARG A 151 -10.41 -3.89 7.60
CA ARG A 151 -10.08 -5.30 7.82
C ARG A 151 -9.19 -5.47 9.04
N ILE A 152 -8.16 -4.65 9.18
CA ILE A 152 -7.27 -4.62 10.35
C ILE A 152 -8.07 -4.26 11.61
N ASN A 153 -8.90 -3.21 11.55
CA ASN A 153 -9.74 -2.77 12.66
C ASN A 153 -10.64 -3.89 13.19
N LYS A 154 -11.32 -4.62 12.29
CA LYS A 154 -12.22 -5.72 12.65
C LYS A 154 -11.53 -7.05 12.90
N GLY A 155 -10.26 -7.20 12.51
CA GLY A 155 -9.54 -8.48 12.58
C GLY A 155 -9.95 -9.46 11.47
N VAL A 156 -10.54 -8.99 10.39
CA VAL A 156 -10.97 -9.79 9.22
C VAL A 156 -9.90 -9.67 8.13
N LEU A 157 -8.79 -10.37 8.32
CA LEU A 157 -7.62 -10.20 7.46
C LEU A 157 -7.74 -10.91 6.10
N ASP A 158 -8.53 -11.97 5.99
CA ASP A 158 -8.77 -12.67 4.72
C ASP A 158 -9.56 -11.79 3.75
N VAL A 159 -8.96 -11.51 2.60
CA VAL A 159 -9.55 -10.65 1.55
C VAL A 159 -10.80 -11.24 0.93
N SER A 160 -11.01 -12.55 1.02
CA SER A 160 -12.20 -13.24 0.49
C SER A 160 -13.39 -13.19 1.44
N ASP A 161 -13.19 -12.85 2.71
CA ASP A 161 -14.26 -12.76 3.71
C ASP A 161 -14.89 -11.36 3.73
N ASP A 162 -15.71 -11.09 2.73
CA ASP A 162 -16.51 -9.86 2.66
C ASP A 162 -17.74 -9.90 3.58
N ARG A 163 -18.24 -11.09 3.90
CA ARG A 163 -19.40 -11.25 4.74
C ARG A 163 -19.14 -10.75 6.17
N THR A 164 -18.06 -11.20 6.77
CA THR A 164 -17.67 -10.77 8.13
C THR A 164 -17.22 -9.31 8.13
N LEU A 165 -16.53 -8.87 7.08
CA LEU A 165 -16.11 -7.48 6.94
C LEU A 165 -17.31 -6.52 6.97
N ASN A 166 -18.38 -6.85 6.24
CA ASN A 166 -19.56 -6.00 6.11
C ASN A 166 -20.57 -6.19 7.26
N ALA A 167 -20.41 -7.20 8.09
CA ALA A 167 -21.27 -7.40 9.24
C ALA A 167 -21.13 -6.24 10.24
N SER A 168 -22.26 -5.89 10.90
CA SER A 168 -22.22 -4.94 12.02
C SER A 168 -21.39 -5.52 13.17
N MET A 169 -20.46 -4.71 13.70
CA MET A 169 -19.60 -5.10 14.81
C MET A 169 -19.55 -3.95 15.81
N PRO A 170 -19.91 -4.19 17.07
CA PRO A 170 -19.78 -3.21 18.14
C PRO A 170 -18.33 -2.68 18.27
N ASP A 171 -18.17 -1.44 18.68
CA ASP A 171 -16.84 -0.80 18.75
C ASP A 171 -15.89 -1.49 19.75
N ASP A 172 -16.42 -1.99 20.85
CA ASP A 172 -15.68 -2.73 21.88
C ASP A 172 -15.27 -4.15 21.46
N SER A 173 -15.87 -4.67 20.39
CA SER A 173 -15.56 -5.99 19.82
C SER A 173 -14.55 -5.92 18.68
N LYS A 174 -14.16 -4.73 18.25
CA LYS A 174 -13.15 -4.54 17.20
C LYS A 174 -11.77 -4.93 17.72
N ARG A 175 -11.03 -5.70 16.91
CA ARG A 175 -9.74 -6.22 17.31
C ARG A 175 -8.71 -5.11 17.60
N ILE A 176 -8.61 -4.12 16.73
CA ILE A 176 -7.73 -2.96 16.90
C ILE A 176 -8.55 -1.70 16.69
N PRO A 177 -8.87 -0.93 17.76
CA PRO A 177 -9.53 0.36 17.62
C PRO A 177 -8.70 1.32 16.77
N PHE A 178 -9.36 2.19 16.00
CA PHE A 178 -8.65 3.20 15.19
C PHE A 178 -7.75 4.11 16.02
N THR A 179 -8.14 4.38 17.27
CA THR A 179 -7.34 5.17 18.24
C THR A 179 -5.97 4.54 18.56
N ASN A 180 -5.82 3.24 18.27
CA ASN A 180 -4.57 2.51 18.48
C ASN A 180 -3.82 2.27 17.17
N MET A 181 -4.18 2.99 16.10
CA MET A 181 -3.55 2.86 14.79
C MET A 181 -2.78 4.13 14.42
N ILE A 182 -1.66 3.92 13.75
CA ILE A 182 -0.87 4.98 13.10
C ILE A 182 -0.75 4.62 11.62
N TYR A 183 -1.20 5.49 10.73
CA TYR A 183 -1.02 5.34 9.31
C TYR A 183 0.18 6.18 8.84
N ILE A 184 1.12 5.54 8.15
CA ILE A 184 2.33 6.19 7.60
C ILE A 184 2.27 6.08 6.08
N GLY A 185 2.43 7.19 5.37
CA GLY A 185 2.41 7.21 3.90
C GLY A 185 3.16 8.42 3.33
N ASP A 186 3.45 8.37 2.04
CA ASP A 186 4.29 9.36 1.35
C ASP A 186 3.55 10.16 0.26
N GLY A 187 2.33 9.76 -0.09
CA GLY A 187 1.71 10.29 -1.31
C GLY A 187 0.22 10.62 -1.21
N LEU A 188 -0.27 11.25 -2.27
CA LEU A 188 -1.69 11.60 -2.42
C LEU A 188 -2.60 10.36 -2.36
N SER A 189 -2.08 9.20 -2.74
CA SER A 189 -2.81 7.92 -2.65
C SER A 189 -3.14 7.49 -1.21
N ASP A 190 -2.44 8.05 -0.21
CA ASP A 190 -2.62 7.72 1.20
C ASP A 190 -3.59 8.68 1.92
N VAL A 191 -3.90 9.82 1.28
CA VAL A 191 -4.78 10.84 1.85
C VAL A 191 -6.11 10.29 2.35
N PRO A 192 -6.85 9.43 1.61
CA PRO A 192 -8.11 8.89 2.09
C PRO A 192 -7.95 8.09 3.40
N CYS A 193 -6.89 7.28 3.51
CA CYS A 193 -6.58 6.52 4.72
C CYS A 193 -6.18 7.42 5.88
N MET A 194 -5.32 8.40 5.63
CA MET A 194 -4.90 9.38 6.66
C MET A 194 -6.09 10.18 7.18
N LYS A 195 -6.96 10.65 6.30
CA LYS A 195 -8.19 11.36 6.66
C LYS A 195 -9.10 10.50 7.52
N MET A 196 -9.36 9.28 7.07
CA MET A 196 -10.17 8.32 7.79
C MET A 196 -9.57 8.04 9.18
N MET A 197 -8.27 7.78 9.25
CA MET A 197 -7.57 7.50 10.49
C MET A 197 -7.80 8.62 11.52
N ARG A 198 -7.52 9.87 11.13
CA ARG A 198 -7.71 11.04 12.01
C ARG A 198 -9.17 11.26 12.39
N SER A 199 -10.12 11.01 11.48
CA SER A 199 -11.56 11.17 11.75
C SER A 199 -12.07 10.21 12.82
N TYR A 200 -11.41 9.05 12.98
CA TYR A 200 -11.73 8.05 13.98
C TYR A 200 -10.81 8.08 15.22
N GLY A 201 -9.96 9.13 15.35
CA GLY A 201 -9.11 9.34 16.53
C GLY A 201 -7.78 8.60 16.50
N GLY A 202 -7.39 8.00 15.37
CA GLY A 202 -6.05 7.47 15.13
C GLY A 202 -5.09 8.54 14.64
N GLU A 203 -3.83 8.17 14.44
CA GLU A 203 -2.79 9.09 14.00
C GLU A 203 -2.36 8.82 12.56
N ALA A 204 -1.85 9.87 11.89
CA ALA A 204 -1.32 9.79 10.54
C ALA A 204 0.00 10.56 10.45
N ILE A 205 0.99 9.94 9.82
CA ILE A 205 2.33 10.52 9.61
C ILE A 205 2.59 10.54 8.10
N ALA A 206 2.84 11.74 7.56
CA ALA A 206 3.32 11.90 6.19
C ALA A 206 4.85 11.89 6.19
N VAL A 207 5.43 11.03 5.36
CA VAL A 207 6.88 10.97 5.11
C VAL A 207 7.16 11.46 3.69
N TYR A 208 8.31 12.06 3.47
CA TYR A 208 8.68 12.58 2.15
C TYR A 208 10.19 12.66 1.97
N GLN A 209 10.61 12.61 0.72
CA GLN A 209 11.96 13.00 0.32
C GLN A 209 12.01 14.51 0.11
N GLU A 210 13.13 15.15 0.44
CA GLU A 210 13.25 16.63 0.41
C GLU A 210 12.89 17.20 -0.97
N GLU A 211 13.18 16.46 -2.06
CA GLU A 211 12.84 16.85 -3.43
C GLU A 211 11.32 16.92 -3.69
N ASN A 212 10.52 16.18 -2.89
CA ASN A 212 9.06 16.10 -3.03
C ASN A 212 8.29 16.92 -1.97
N ARG A 213 8.98 17.78 -1.25
CA ARG A 213 8.40 18.57 -0.13
C ARG A 213 7.12 19.31 -0.51
N GLN A 214 7.09 19.94 -1.70
CA GLN A 214 5.93 20.71 -2.16
C GLN A 214 4.68 19.85 -2.29
N GLY A 215 4.81 18.62 -2.82
CA GLY A 215 3.67 17.70 -2.95
C GLY A 215 3.10 17.27 -1.59
N VAL A 216 3.94 17.24 -0.54
CA VAL A 216 3.51 16.90 0.82
C VAL A 216 2.89 18.11 1.53
N GLU A 217 3.32 19.32 1.25
CA GLU A 217 2.65 20.53 1.76
C GLU A 217 1.20 20.58 1.29
N ASP A 218 0.91 20.25 0.02
CA ASP A 218 -0.44 20.11 -0.50
C ASP A 218 -1.24 18.98 0.19
N LEU A 219 -0.58 17.87 0.51
CA LEU A 219 -1.14 16.77 1.28
C LEU A 219 -1.49 17.21 2.69
N LEU A 220 -0.58 17.89 3.39
CA LEU A 220 -0.81 18.43 4.72
C LEU A 220 -1.95 19.46 4.74
N LEU A 221 -2.01 20.35 3.75
CA LEU A 221 -3.12 21.29 3.60
C LEU A 221 -4.45 20.56 3.43
N SER A 222 -4.48 19.47 2.65
CA SER A 222 -5.68 18.66 2.49
C SER A 222 -6.13 17.97 3.79
N LEU A 223 -5.19 17.69 4.71
CA LEU A 223 -5.47 17.09 6.03
C LEU A 223 -5.91 18.13 7.07
N ILE A 224 -5.41 19.37 7.00
CA ILE A 224 -5.73 20.45 7.95
C ILE A 224 -7.19 20.89 7.82
N HIS A 225 -7.75 20.94 6.63
CA HIS A 225 -9.15 21.37 6.41
C HIS A 225 -10.21 20.44 7.04
N ILE A 226 -9.83 19.32 7.67
CA ILE A 226 -10.76 18.41 8.37
C ILE A 226 -10.86 18.73 9.86
N SER A 227 -9.92 19.47 10.42
CA SER A 227 -9.87 19.75 11.85
C SER A 227 -10.72 20.95 12.30
N GLU A 228 -11.44 21.64 11.41
CA GLU A 228 -12.43 22.63 11.84
C GLU A 228 -13.74 21.92 12.25
N PRO A 229 -14.10 21.95 13.55
CA PRO A 229 -15.40 21.47 13.96
C PRO A 229 -16.46 22.36 13.31
N THR A 230 -17.30 21.76 12.48
CA THR A 230 -18.51 22.43 11.97
C THR A 230 -19.32 22.86 13.17
N ARG A 231 -19.22 24.15 13.56
CA ARG A 231 -20.16 24.75 14.52
C ARG A 231 -21.53 24.62 13.90
N ARG A 232 -22.33 23.64 14.36
CA ARG A 232 -23.76 23.62 14.11
C ARG A 232 -24.30 24.93 14.66
N ARG A 233 -24.63 25.87 13.78
CA ARG A 233 -25.50 26.99 14.12
C ARG A 233 -26.81 26.36 14.57
N GLY A 234 -27.03 26.34 15.87
CA GLY A 234 -28.34 26.05 16.44
C GLY A 234 -29.34 27.04 15.88
N SER A 235 -30.26 26.55 15.06
CA SER A 235 -31.47 27.28 14.72
C SER A 235 -32.26 27.45 16.00
N ARG A 236 -32.29 28.66 16.51
CA ARG A 236 -33.32 29.06 17.50
C ARG A 236 -34.60 29.31 16.72
N MET A 237 -35.62 28.51 16.95
CA MET A 237 -36.98 28.96 16.86
C MET A 237 -37.40 29.49 18.21
#